data_05e3aa2ff429d8cea6cb5f21417633e0
#
_entry.id   05e3aa2ff429d8cea6cb5f21417633e0
#
_cell.length_a   1.000
_cell.length_b   1.000
_cell.length_c   1.000
_cell.angle_alpha   90.00
_cell.angle_beta   90.00
_cell.angle_gamma   90.00
#
_symmetry.space_group_name_H-M   'P 1'
#
loop_
_entity.id
_entity.type
_entity.pdbx_description
1 polymer ?
#
loop_
_entity_poly.entity_id
_entity_poly.type
_entity_poly.pdbx_seq_one_letter_code
_entity_poly.pdbx_strand_id
1 'polypeptide(L)'
;EEGKVVARLENSKDYQFVTGALSGQILMSVIDTVMSIAMNTSTKSQRGTLSQNNNFIRPAFGDYFIIESEVQRFGSSIAIGETKVYSEENRDVLCHATSTYPLK
;
A
#
# COMPACT_ATOMS: atom_id res chain seq x y z
N GLU A 1 -12.58 9.49 -1.02
CA GLU A 1 -12.08 10.51 -1.96
C GLU A 1 -11.49 9.83 -3.17
N GLU A 2 -11.76 10.33 -4.36
CA GLU A 2 -11.25 9.71 -5.58
C GLU A 2 -9.72 9.65 -5.57
N GLY A 3 -9.19 8.45 -5.81
CA GLY A 3 -7.75 8.25 -5.89
C GLY A 3 -7.03 8.16 -4.56
N LYS A 4 -7.75 8.19 -3.44
CA LYS A 4 -7.11 8.11 -2.12
C LYS A 4 -7.86 7.18 -1.19
N VAL A 5 -7.11 6.26 -0.56
CA VAL A 5 -7.65 5.30 0.40
C VAL A 5 -6.69 5.21 1.57
N VAL A 6 -7.25 5.21 2.78
CA VAL A 6 -6.49 4.99 4.00
C VAL A 6 -7.05 3.74 4.67
N ALA A 7 -6.19 2.83 5.04
CA ALA A 7 -6.58 1.59 5.69
C ALA A 7 -5.75 1.39 6.95
N ARG A 8 -6.27 0.57 7.86
CA ARG A 8 -5.62 0.24 9.12
C ARG A 8 -5.42 -1.27 9.18
N LEU A 9 -4.20 -1.69 9.50
CA LEU A 9 -3.85 -3.10 9.56
C LEU A 9 -3.38 -3.47 10.96
N GLU A 10 -3.96 -4.53 11.52
CA GLU A 10 -3.51 -5.07 12.79
C GLU A 10 -2.29 -5.98 12.59
N ASN A 11 -1.30 -5.85 13.46
CA ASN A 11 -0.12 -6.71 13.44
C ASN A 11 -0.45 -8.05 14.10
N SER A 12 -0.99 -8.97 13.34
CA SER A 12 -1.38 -10.29 13.82
C SER A 12 -0.16 -11.22 13.93
N LYS A 13 -0.16 -12.10 14.91
CA LYS A 13 0.89 -13.10 15.08
C LYS A 13 1.07 -13.97 13.85
N ASP A 14 -0.01 -14.17 13.08
CA ASP A 14 0.04 -15.01 11.87
C ASP A 14 0.83 -14.34 10.74
N TYR A 15 1.09 -13.04 10.84
CA TYR A 15 1.76 -12.27 9.80
C TYR A 15 3.18 -11.86 10.18
N GLN A 16 3.64 -12.25 11.37
CA GLN A 16 4.91 -11.76 11.91
C GLN A 16 6.07 -12.70 11.61
N PHE A 17 7.26 -12.11 11.51
CA PHE A 17 8.50 -12.87 11.66
C PHE A 17 8.68 -13.29 13.13
N VAL A 18 9.67 -14.14 13.38
CA VAL A 18 10.02 -14.57 14.75
C VAL A 18 10.31 -13.37 15.65
N THR A 19 10.84 -12.27 15.09
CA THR A 19 11.17 -11.05 15.82
C THR A 19 9.96 -10.23 16.23
N GLY A 20 8.76 -10.57 15.73
CA GLY A 20 7.54 -9.79 15.98
C GLY A 20 7.28 -8.71 14.95
N ALA A 21 8.20 -8.49 14.01
CA ALA A 21 7.98 -7.53 12.93
C ALA A 21 7.00 -8.11 11.89
N LEU A 22 6.17 -7.26 11.35
CA LEU A 22 5.24 -7.67 10.30
C LEU A 22 6.01 -8.09 9.04
N SER A 23 5.58 -9.21 8.44
CA SER A 23 6.23 -9.75 7.25
C SER A 23 6.15 -8.77 6.08
N GLY A 24 7.26 -8.59 5.35
CA GLY A 24 7.29 -7.78 4.14
C GLY A 24 6.37 -8.30 3.05
N GLN A 25 6.20 -9.62 2.96
CA GLN A 25 5.29 -10.21 1.99
C GLN A 25 3.85 -9.82 2.27
N ILE A 26 3.45 -9.79 3.53
CA ILE A 26 2.12 -9.35 3.93
C ILE A 26 1.94 -7.87 3.60
N LEU A 27 2.95 -7.04 3.91
CA LEU A 27 2.90 -5.61 3.58
C LEU A 27 2.73 -5.39 2.08
N MET A 28 3.47 -6.12 1.25
CA MET A 28 3.36 -6.00 -0.21
C MET A 28 1.96 -6.35 -0.69
N SER A 29 1.37 -7.41 -0.15
CA SER A 29 0.01 -7.83 -0.49
C SER A 29 -1.02 -6.78 -0.09
N VAL A 30 -0.88 -6.22 1.11
CA VAL A 30 -1.81 -5.21 1.61
C VAL A 30 -1.68 -3.92 0.80
N ILE A 31 -0.46 -3.50 0.48
CA ILE A 31 -0.22 -2.33 -0.36
C ILE A 31 -0.91 -2.49 -1.71
N ASP A 32 -0.74 -3.65 -2.34
CA ASP A 32 -1.38 -3.91 -3.62
C ASP A 32 -2.90 -3.86 -3.52
N THR A 33 -3.46 -4.44 -2.48
CA THR A 33 -4.91 -4.44 -2.25
C THR A 33 -5.45 -3.02 -2.05
N VAL A 34 -4.81 -2.24 -1.17
CA VAL A 34 -5.27 -0.88 -0.86
C VAL A 34 -5.13 0.02 -2.09
N MET A 35 -4.02 -0.11 -2.83
CA MET A 35 -3.83 0.67 -4.06
C MET A 35 -4.87 0.29 -5.11
N SER A 36 -5.22 -0.99 -5.22
CA SER A 36 -6.26 -1.43 -6.16
C SER A 36 -7.60 -0.78 -5.84
N ILE A 37 -7.92 -0.64 -4.55
CA ILE A 37 -9.13 0.04 -4.13
C ILE A 37 -9.07 1.53 -4.55
N ALA A 38 -7.92 2.17 -4.32
CA ALA A 38 -7.74 3.58 -4.72
C ALA A 38 -7.88 3.77 -6.23
N MET A 39 -7.33 2.83 -7.01
CA MET A 39 -7.46 2.87 -8.48
C MET A 39 -8.90 2.73 -8.93
N ASN A 40 -9.71 1.96 -8.19
CA ASN A 40 -11.11 1.73 -8.54
C ASN A 40 -12.04 2.87 -8.12
N THR A 41 -11.53 3.92 -7.48
CA THR A 41 -12.34 5.10 -7.18
C THR A 41 -12.60 5.97 -8.41
N SER A 42 -11.86 5.73 -9.50
CA SER A 42 -12.04 6.43 -10.76
C SER A 42 -13.08 5.70 -11.63
N THR A 43 -13.62 6.41 -12.63
CA THR A 43 -14.48 5.80 -13.64
C THR A 43 -13.69 4.93 -14.60
N LYS A 44 -12.37 5.06 -14.64
CA LYS A 44 -11.50 4.23 -15.47
C LYS A 44 -11.25 2.89 -14.80
N SER A 45 -11.28 1.82 -15.59
CA SER A 45 -11.04 0.48 -15.08
C SER A 45 -9.57 0.15 -15.10
N GLN A 46 -9.05 -0.36 -13.98
CA GLN A 46 -7.69 -0.87 -13.93
C GLN A 46 -7.68 -2.35 -14.34
N ARG A 47 -6.53 -2.84 -14.81
CA ARG A 47 -6.37 -4.21 -15.27
C ARG A 47 -5.34 -5.00 -14.47
N GLY A 48 -5.23 -4.72 -13.18
CA GLY A 48 -4.25 -5.35 -12.32
C GLY A 48 -2.96 -4.55 -12.27
N THR A 49 -2.00 -5.04 -11.49
CA THR A 49 -0.75 -4.34 -11.26
C THR A 49 0.24 -4.63 -12.37
N LEU A 50 0.71 -3.60 -13.05
CA LEU A 50 1.79 -3.74 -14.02
C LEU A 50 3.14 -3.84 -13.33
N SER A 51 3.37 -2.99 -12.33
CA SER A 51 4.58 -3.04 -11.52
C SER A 51 4.34 -2.42 -10.15
N GLN A 52 5.12 -2.88 -9.17
CA GLN A 52 5.08 -2.35 -7.82
C GLN A 52 6.50 -2.40 -7.26
N ASN A 53 6.99 -1.24 -6.81
CA ASN A 53 8.29 -1.13 -6.17
C ASN A 53 8.10 -0.80 -4.71
N ASN A 54 8.69 -1.60 -3.82
CA ASN A 54 8.54 -1.44 -2.39
C ASN A 54 9.89 -1.15 -1.76
N ASN A 55 9.96 -0.11 -0.96
CA ASN A 55 11.16 0.25 -0.19
C ASN A 55 10.84 0.08 1.29
N PHE A 56 11.42 -0.94 1.89
CA PHE A 56 11.24 -1.21 3.32
C PHE A 56 12.28 -0.42 4.09
N ILE A 57 11.85 0.66 4.70
CA ILE A 57 12.75 1.63 5.35
C ILE A 57 13.13 1.16 6.75
N ARG A 58 12.19 0.57 7.48
CA ARG A 58 12.38 0.08 8.85
C ARG A 58 11.59 -1.20 9.05
N PRO A 59 12.01 -2.08 9.99
CA PRO A 59 11.17 -3.21 10.38
C PRO A 59 9.81 -2.74 10.90
N ALA A 60 8.76 -3.49 10.57
CA ALA A 60 7.39 -3.09 10.89
C ALA A 60 7.00 -3.62 12.26
N PHE A 61 7.42 -2.93 13.31
CA PHE A 61 7.01 -3.19 14.69
C PHE A 61 5.87 -2.28 15.09
N GLY A 62 4.98 -2.75 15.96
CA GLY A 62 3.85 -1.99 16.45
C GLY A 62 2.58 -2.83 16.41
N ASP A 63 1.51 -2.34 17.00
CA ASP A 63 0.24 -3.06 17.06
C ASP A 63 -0.62 -2.81 15.84
N TYR A 64 -0.58 -1.61 15.31
CA TYR A 64 -1.38 -1.22 14.14
C TYR A 64 -0.56 -0.38 13.18
N PHE A 65 -0.86 -0.56 11.91
CA PHE A 65 -0.21 0.18 10.82
C PHE A 65 -1.27 0.90 10.00
N ILE A 66 -0.90 2.07 9.52
CA ILE A 66 -1.75 2.85 8.61
C ILE A 66 -1.17 2.73 7.22
N ILE A 67 -1.99 2.32 6.27
CA ILE A 67 -1.64 2.21 4.86
C ILE A 67 -2.38 3.33 4.13
N GLU A 68 -1.62 4.25 3.57
CA GLU A 68 -2.17 5.41 2.89
C GLU A 68 -1.76 5.35 1.43
N SER A 69 -2.74 5.12 0.55
CA SER A 69 -2.52 5.00 -0.89
C SER A 69 -3.18 6.13 -1.62
N GLU A 70 -2.45 6.75 -2.53
CA GLU A 70 -2.96 7.85 -3.33
C GLU A 70 -2.54 7.67 -4.78
N VAL A 71 -3.50 7.78 -5.69
CA VAL A 71 -3.21 7.75 -7.12
C VAL A 71 -2.69 9.13 -7.50
N GLN A 72 -1.45 9.16 -7.96
CA GLN A 72 -0.79 10.41 -8.33
C GLN A 72 -1.26 10.90 -9.70
N ARG A 73 -1.60 9.96 -10.58
CA ARG A 73 -2.01 10.29 -11.91
C ARG A 73 -2.87 9.19 -12.51
N PHE A 74 -4.03 9.57 -13.04
CA PHE A 74 -4.84 8.75 -13.92
C PHE A 74 -4.57 9.21 -15.35
N GLY A 75 -3.70 8.51 -16.06
CA GLY A 75 -3.42 8.81 -17.46
C GLY A 75 -4.44 8.19 -18.40
N SER A 76 -4.16 8.24 -19.69
CA SER A 76 -5.04 7.64 -20.71
C SER A 76 -4.89 6.12 -20.76
N SER A 77 -3.69 5.60 -20.53
CA SER A 77 -3.40 4.18 -20.63
C SER A 77 -2.80 3.56 -19.38
N ILE A 78 -2.27 4.38 -18.47
CA ILE A 78 -1.72 3.90 -17.19
C ILE A 78 -2.10 4.84 -16.05
N ALA A 79 -2.13 4.29 -14.85
CA ALA A 79 -2.27 5.06 -13.62
C ALA A 79 -1.06 4.78 -12.73
N ILE A 80 -0.59 5.81 -12.04
CA ILE A 80 0.56 5.71 -11.14
C ILE A 80 0.11 6.13 -9.75
N GLY A 81 0.45 5.31 -8.75
CA GLY A 81 0.09 5.58 -7.37
C GLY A 81 1.27 5.45 -6.42
N GLU A 82 1.10 6.02 -5.24
CA GLU A 82 2.09 6.00 -4.17
C GLU A 82 1.41 5.52 -2.91
N THR A 83 2.11 4.69 -2.14
CA THR A 83 1.62 4.18 -0.87
C THR A 83 2.67 4.41 0.20
N LYS A 84 2.23 4.86 1.36
CA LYS A 84 3.06 4.96 2.56
C LYS A 84 2.46 4.08 3.62
N VAL A 85 3.32 3.35 4.33
CA VAL A 85 2.92 2.56 5.50
C VAL A 85 3.67 3.11 6.69
N TYR A 86 2.95 3.44 7.75
CA TYR A 86 3.58 3.96 8.96
C TYR A 86 2.93 3.38 10.19
N SER A 87 3.67 3.42 11.29
CA SER A 87 3.17 2.98 12.59
C SER A 87 2.13 3.95 13.12
N GLU A 88 1.00 3.44 13.59
CA GLU A 88 -0.05 4.28 14.15
C GLU A 88 0.43 5.00 15.42
N GLU A 89 1.30 4.35 16.21
CA GLU A 89 1.72 4.89 17.49
C GLU A 89 2.68 6.07 17.34
N ASN A 90 3.73 5.92 16.51
CA ASN A 90 4.79 6.93 16.44
C ASN A 90 4.89 7.62 15.07
N ARG A 91 4.10 7.20 14.11
CA ARG A 91 4.03 7.82 12.78
C ARG A 91 5.32 7.70 11.96
N ASP A 92 6.22 6.81 12.34
CA ASP A 92 7.42 6.53 11.56
C ASP A 92 7.03 5.83 10.26
N VAL A 93 7.56 6.32 9.13
CA VAL A 93 7.34 5.68 7.85
C VAL A 93 8.17 4.39 7.80
N LEU A 94 7.50 3.27 7.58
CA LEU A 94 8.11 1.94 7.58
C LEU A 94 8.35 1.44 6.17
N CYS A 95 7.49 1.80 5.24
CA CYS A 95 7.56 1.34 3.87
C CYS A 95 7.00 2.41 2.95
N HIS A 96 7.60 2.55 1.79
CA HIS A 96 7.13 3.43 0.72
C HIS A 96 7.09 2.62 -0.56
N ALA A 97 5.99 2.70 -1.27
CA ALA A 97 5.81 1.94 -2.50
C ALA A 97 5.27 2.82 -3.61
N THR A 98 5.66 2.49 -4.83
CA THR A 98 5.06 3.07 -6.04
C THR A 98 4.48 1.94 -6.87
N SER A 99 3.32 2.17 -7.46
CA SER A 99 2.60 1.16 -8.22
C SER A 99 2.16 1.73 -9.56
N THR A 100 2.22 0.92 -10.59
CA THR A 100 1.74 1.28 -11.94
C THR A 100 0.70 0.27 -12.37
N TYR A 101 -0.44 0.75 -12.83
CA TYR A 101 -1.55 -0.07 -13.28
C TYR A 101 -1.91 0.31 -14.72
N PRO A 102 -2.09 -0.68 -15.61
CA PRO A 102 -2.63 -0.39 -16.92
C PRO A 102 -4.12 -0.06 -16.81
N LEU A 103 -4.57 0.88 -17.61
CA LEU A 103 -5.97 1.27 -17.69
C LEU A 103 -6.59 0.77 -18.96
N LYS A 104 -7.87 0.53 -18.91
CA LYS A 104 -8.62 0.11 -20.07
C LYS A 104 -9.05 1.31 -20.91
#